data_c54498794ed1b357e1759b4f639b4d6d
#
_entry.id   c54498794ed1b357e1759b4f639b4d6d
#
_cell.length_a   1.000
_cell.length_b   1.000
_cell.length_c   1.000
_cell.angle_alpha   90.00
_cell.angle_beta   90.00
_cell.angle_gamma   90.00
#
_symmetry.space_group_name_H-M   'P 1'
#
loop_
_entity.id
_entity.type
_entity.pdbx_description
1 polymer ?
#
loop_
_entity_poly.entity_id
_entity_poly.type
_entity_poly.pdbx_seq_one_letter_code
_entity_poly.pdbx_strand_id
1 'polypeptide(L)'
;PAYTRTPQSLNVNYDFLPDGYGDLLVMTESLDEIMADKLISLVNTTRYVRHRDIWDLRWLKQRGSSINKQFILSKINDYKISDYPAKLKTTLANIETIIYSEAFNNELSRFIPLDVQERTLKKDKFKDFLINETRLLLSDTLVLFDSNPKQEAFYM
;
A
#
# COMPACT_ATOMS: atom_id res chain seq x y z
N PRO A 1 5.89 -13.75 -3.46
CA PRO A 1 4.93 -14.73 -3.98
C PRO A 1 3.48 -14.35 -3.69
N ALA A 2 2.59 -14.70 -4.60
CA ALA A 2 1.16 -14.43 -4.46
C ALA A 2 0.47 -15.60 -3.74
N TYR A 3 -0.38 -15.28 -2.78
CA TYR A 3 -1.18 -16.25 -2.02
C TYR A 3 -2.61 -16.36 -2.55
N THR A 4 -3.09 -15.30 -3.22
CA THR A 4 -4.41 -15.28 -3.83
C THR A 4 -4.30 -15.13 -5.34
N ARG A 5 -5.15 -15.86 -6.05
CA ARG A 5 -5.22 -15.76 -7.51
C ARG A 5 -6.67 -15.78 -7.91
N THR A 6 -7.17 -14.65 -8.35
CA THR A 6 -8.55 -14.51 -8.77
C THR A 6 -8.60 -14.26 -10.28
N PRO A 7 -9.36 -15.06 -11.05
CA PRO A 7 -9.53 -14.77 -12.46
C PRO A 7 -10.37 -13.52 -12.68
N GLN A 8 -9.91 -12.63 -13.55
CA GLN A 8 -10.64 -11.43 -13.93
C GLN A 8 -10.65 -11.26 -15.42
N SER A 9 -11.80 -10.87 -15.97
CA SER A 9 -11.88 -10.47 -17.35
C SER A 9 -11.20 -9.12 -17.56
N LEU A 10 -10.48 -8.95 -18.66
CA LEU A 10 -9.88 -7.67 -19.01
C LEU A 10 -10.93 -6.58 -19.22
N ASN A 11 -12.16 -6.93 -19.59
CA ASN A 11 -13.27 -5.98 -19.74
C ASN A 11 -13.62 -5.25 -18.45
N VAL A 12 -13.32 -5.83 -17.28
CA VAL A 12 -13.58 -5.19 -15.98
C VAL A 12 -12.69 -3.97 -15.74
N ASN A 13 -11.48 -4.00 -16.29
CA ASN A 13 -10.44 -3.00 -16.01
C ASN A 13 -10.20 -2.02 -17.15
N TYR A 14 -10.74 -2.29 -18.36
CA TYR A 14 -10.50 -1.49 -19.54
C TYR A 14 -11.82 -1.18 -20.24
N ASP A 15 -12.04 0.07 -20.61
CA ASP A 15 -13.24 0.51 -21.33
C ASP A 15 -13.26 0.04 -22.79
N PHE A 16 -12.08 -0.15 -23.37
CA PHE A 16 -11.93 -0.56 -24.75
C PHE A 16 -10.82 -1.62 -24.88
N LEU A 17 -11.15 -2.73 -25.53
CA LEU A 17 -10.21 -3.81 -25.85
C LEU A 17 -10.28 -4.18 -27.33
N PRO A 18 -9.14 -4.54 -27.97
CA PRO A 18 -9.16 -5.15 -29.29
C PRO A 18 -9.99 -6.43 -29.31
N ASP A 19 -10.48 -6.81 -30.50
CA ASP A 19 -11.26 -8.03 -30.67
C ASP A 19 -10.54 -9.27 -30.14
N GLY A 20 -11.26 -10.08 -29.38
CA GLY A 20 -10.75 -11.32 -28.78
C GLY A 20 -10.13 -11.18 -27.39
N TYR A 21 -9.77 -9.97 -26.96
CA TYR A 21 -9.19 -9.78 -25.62
C TYR A 21 -10.24 -9.75 -24.50
N GLY A 22 -11.48 -9.43 -24.82
CA GLY A 22 -12.57 -9.40 -23.83
C GLY A 22 -12.85 -10.76 -23.19
N ASP A 23 -12.53 -11.86 -23.86
CA ASP A 23 -12.73 -13.22 -23.36
C ASP A 23 -11.54 -13.76 -22.57
N LEU A 24 -10.43 -13.01 -22.49
CA LEU A 24 -9.27 -13.43 -21.73
C LEU A 24 -9.49 -13.20 -20.24
N LEU A 25 -9.13 -14.21 -19.45
CA LEU A 25 -9.09 -14.12 -18.00
C LEU A 25 -7.65 -13.97 -17.53
N VAL A 26 -7.41 -13.02 -16.63
CA VAL A 26 -6.11 -12.79 -16.04
C VAL A 26 -6.17 -13.18 -14.56
N MET A 27 -5.20 -13.96 -14.10
CA MET A 27 -5.09 -14.33 -12.69
C MET A 27 -4.47 -13.17 -11.91
N THR A 28 -5.21 -12.62 -10.97
CA THR A 28 -4.80 -11.46 -10.17
C THR A 28 -4.78 -11.78 -8.69
N GLU A 29 -3.98 -11.03 -7.95
CA GLU A 29 -4.01 -11.07 -6.48
C GLU A 29 -5.27 -10.37 -5.96
N SER A 30 -5.72 -10.74 -4.76
CA SER A 30 -6.78 -10.00 -4.07
C SER A 30 -6.28 -8.60 -3.67
N LEU A 31 -7.21 -7.66 -3.48
CA LEU A 31 -6.85 -6.31 -3.04
C LEU A 31 -6.14 -6.31 -1.68
N ASP A 32 -6.52 -7.21 -0.78
CA ASP A 32 -5.89 -7.32 0.54
C ASP A 32 -4.45 -7.83 0.44
N GLU A 33 -4.19 -8.76 -0.48
CA GLU A 33 -2.83 -9.22 -0.72
C GLU A 33 -1.97 -8.12 -1.37
N ILE A 34 -2.52 -7.38 -2.32
CA ILE A 34 -1.83 -6.23 -2.92
C ILE A 34 -1.52 -5.18 -1.86
N MET A 35 -2.45 -4.91 -0.94
CA MET A 35 -2.21 -4.00 0.18
C MET A 35 -1.05 -4.48 1.05
N ALA A 36 -0.98 -5.76 1.36
CA ALA A 36 0.14 -6.33 2.12
C ALA A 36 1.48 -6.13 1.38
N ASP A 37 1.52 -6.38 0.07
CA ASP A 37 2.72 -6.14 -0.73
C ASP A 37 3.16 -4.67 -0.68
N LYS A 38 2.23 -3.74 -0.78
CA LYS A 38 2.53 -2.31 -0.74
C LYS A 38 3.02 -1.85 0.64
N LEU A 39 2.41 -2.34 1.71
CA LEU A 39 2.86 -2.06 3.08
C LEU A 39 4.28 -2.58 3.33
N ILE A 40 4.62 -3.71 2.76
CA ILE A 40 5.96 -4.27 2.87
C ILE A 40 6.95 -3.49 2.02
N SER A 41 6.65 -3.24 0.75
CA SER A 41 7.59 -2.57 -0.15
C SER A 41 7.88 -1.12 0.26
N LEU A 42 6.85 -0.39 0.72
CA LEU A 42 7.04 0.99 1.19
C LEU A 42 8.02 1.06 2.37
N VAL A 43 7.91 0.13 3.30
CA VAL A 43 8.69 0.10 4.53
C VAL A 43 10.06 -0.52 4.33
N ASN A 44 10.15 -1.59 3.57
CA ASN A 44 11.39 -2.37 3.44
C ASN A 44 12.36 -1.82 2.40
N THR A 45 11.89 -1.02 1.44
CA THR A 45 12.77 -0.44 0.43
C THR A 45 13.49 0.77 1.02
N THR A 46 14.82 0.64 1.27
CA THR A 46 15.62 1.67 1.94
C THR A 46 16.50 2.50 1.00
N ARG A 47 16.73 2.04 -0.23
CA ARG A 47 17.57 2.74 -1.20
C ARG A 47 16.92 4.00 -1.77
N TYR A 48 15.60 4.00 -1.86
CA TYR A 48 14.79 5.11 -2.35
C TYR A 48 13.38 4.99 -1.76
N VAL A 49 12.66 6.11 -1.76
CA VAL A 49 11.28 6.11 -1.27
C VAL A 49 10.33 5.59 -2.36
N ARG A 50 9.46 4.69 -1.98
CA ARG A 50 8.42 4.14 -2.86
C ARG A 50 7.18 5.05 -2.86
N HIS A 51 7.30 6.25 -3.46
CA HIS A 51 6.24 7.27 -3.43
C HIS A 51 4.91 6.75 -4.00
N ARG A 52 4.96 5.95 -5.06
CA ARG A 52 3.75 5.38 -5.66
C ARG A 52 3.00 4.43 -4.72
N ASP A 53 3.71 3.73 -3.84
CA ASP A 53 3.07 2.84 -2.89
C ASP A 53 2.15 3.61 -1.94
N ILE A 54 2.51 4.85 -1.59
CA ILE A 54 1.65 5.72 -0.77
C ILE A 54 0.36 6.04 -1.51
N TRP A 55 0.45 6.39 -2.78
CA TRP A 55 -0.71 6.67 -3.62
C TRP A 55 -1.60 5.44 -3.77
N ASP A 56 -0.98 4.29 -4.04
CA ASP A 56 -1.68 3.02 -4.24
C ASP A 56 -2.38 2.54 -2.95
N LEU A 57 -1.74 2.70 -1.79
CA LEU A 57 -2.35 2.35 -0.50
C LEU A 57 -3.63 3.14 -0.24
N ARG A 58 -3.64 4.44 -0.54
CA ARG A 58 -4.84 5.26 -0.45
C ARG A 58 -5.95 4.71 -1.35
N TRP A 59 -5.61 4.41 -2.60
CA TRP A 59 -6.57 3.86 -3.56
C TRP A 59 -7.13 2.52 -3.09
N LEU A 60 -6.27 1.63 -2.63
CA LEU A 60 -6.67 0.32 -2.11
C LEU A 60 -7.64 0.45 -0.93
N LYS A 61 -7.34 1.36 -0.01
CA LYS A 61 -8.22 1.63 1.14
C LYS A 61 -9.59 2.13 0.69
N GLN A 62 -9.63 3.04 -0.28
CA GLN A 62 -10.88 3.55 -0.85
C GLN A 62 -11.68 2.45 -1.57
N ARG A 63 -11.01 1.43 -2.08
CA ARG A 63 -11.64 0.28 -2.73
C ARG A 63 -12.11 -0.79 -1.74
N GLY A 64 -11.97 -0.54 -0.44
CA GLY A 64 -12.42 -1.46 0.60
C GLY A 64 -11.40 -2.51 1.02
N SER A 65 -10.17 -2.39 0.57
CA SER A 65 -9.10 -3.29 1.01
C SER A 65 -8.80 -3.10 2.49
N SER A 66 -8.46 -4.17 3.18
CA SER A 66 -8.09 -4.15 4.59
C SER A 66 -6.74 -4.83 4.84
N ILE A 67 -6.15 -4.47 5.97
CA ILE A 67 -4.88 -5.04 6.41
C ILE A 67 -5.11 -6.49 6.84
N ASN A 68 -4.39 -7.42 6.22
CA ASN A 68 -4.44 -8.84 6.56
C ASN A 68 -3.13 -9.26 7.22
N LYS A 69 -3.21 -9.53 8.52
CA LYS A 69 -2.04 -9.92 9.33
C LYS A 69 -1.31 -11.14 8.75
N GLN A 70 -2.06 -12.14 8.34
CA GLN A 70 -1.48 -13.38 7.82
C GLN A 70 -0.69 -13.16 6.54
N PHE A 71 -1.21 -12.36 5.61
CA PHE A 71 -0.49 -12.01 4.39
C PHE A 71 0.80 -11.28 4.70
N ILE A 72 0.75 -10.28 5.60
CA ILE A 72 1.92 -9.51 5.98
C ILE A 72 2.99 -10.41 6.61
N LEU A 73 2.62 -11.23 7.59
CA LEU A 73 3.57 -12.12 8.26
C LEU A 73 4.16 -13.16 7.31
N SER A 74 3.34 -13.73 6.43
CA SER A 74 3.80 -14.70 5.44
C SER A 74 4.79 -14.09 4.46
N LYS A 75 4.52 -12.87 3.98
CA LYS A 75 5.42 -12.18 3.06
C LYS A 75 6.72 -11.74 3.73
N ILE A 76 6.67 -11.30 4.98
CA ILE A 76 7.87 -11.02 5.77
C ILE A 76 8.76 -12.26 5.86
N ASN A 77 8.16 -13.41 6.12
CA ASN A 77 8.88 -14.68 6.18
C ASN A 77 9.45 -15.09 4.82
N ASP A 78 8.64 -15.01 3.76
CA ASP A 78 9.06 -15.41 2.41
C ASP A 78 10.20 -14.56 1.87
N TYR A 79 10.17 -13.27 2.12
CA TYR A 79 11.22 -12.33 1.69
C TYR A 79 12.35 -12.20 2.69
N LYS A 80 12.30 -12.92 3.81
CA LYS A 80 13.32 -12.90 4.88
C LYS A 80 13.63 -11.49 5.37
N ILE A 81 12.59 -10.71 5.62
CA ILE A 81 12.71 -9.32 6.07
C ILE A 81 13.05 -9.29 7.56
N SER A 82 14.14 -8.60 7.91
CA SER A 82 14.53 -8.38 9.29
C SER A 82 14.05 -7.03 9.79
N ASP A 83 13.72 -6.95 11.08
CA ASP A 83 13.40 -5.69 11.78
C ASP A 83 12.27 -4.87 11.14
N TYR A 84 11.27 -5.54 10.57
CA TYR A 84 10.14 -4.86 9.94
C TYR A 84 9.46 -3.84 10.87
N PRO A 85 9.14 -4.16 12.15
CA PRO A 85 8.53 -3.18 13.05
C PRO A 85 9.38 -1.91 13.26
N ALA A 86 10.69 -2.04 13.36
CA ALA A 86 11.59 -0.89 13.50
C ALA A 86 11.60 -0.03 12.23
N LYS A 87 11.66 -0.67 11.06
CA LYS A 87 11.57 0.02 9.76
C LYS A 87 10.22 0.72 9.58
N LEU A 88 9.14 0.08 10.02
CA LEU A 88 7.80 0.63 9.98
C LEU A 88 7.69 1.90 10.83
N LYS A 89 8.26 1.90 12.03
CA LYS A 89 8.30 3.08 12.90
C LYS A 89 9.06 4.24 12.25
N THR A 90 10.18 3.95 11.59
CA THR A 90 10.95 4.95 10.87
C THR A 90 10.15 5.55 9.72
N THR A 91 9.48 4.73 8.91
CA THR A 91 8.64 5.21 7.82
C THR A 91 7.48 6.05 8.34
N LEU A 92 6.84 5.61 9.41
CA LEU A 92 5.73 6.32 10.04
C LEU A 92 6.16 7.72 10.52
N ALA A 93 7.34 7.83 11.12
CA ALA A 93 7.89 9.10 11.59
C ALA A 93 8.20 10.07 10.43
N ASN A 94 8.51 9.56 9.25
CA ASN A 94 8.94 10.36 8.10
C ASN A 94 7.83 10.63 7.09
N ILE A 95 6.62 10.10 7.28
CA ILE A 95 5.58 10.13 6.24
C ILE A 95 5.19 11.55 5.83
N GLU A 96 5.08 12.46 6.76
CA GLU A 96 4.75 13.87 6.48
C GLU A 96 5.83 14.53 5.63
N THR A 97 7.09 14.38 6.02
CA THR A 97 8.23 14.89 5.28
C THR A 97 8.28 14.32 3.86
N ILE A 98 7.98 13.04 3.71
CA ILE A 98 7.96 12.37 2.40
C ILE A 98 6.87 12.97 1.51
N ILE A 99 5.65 13.09 2.00
CA ILE A 99 4.51 13.53 1.18
C ILE A 99 4.63 15.00 0.79
N TYR A 100 5.21 15.85 1.64
CA TYR A 100 5.46 17.25 1.33
C TYR A 100 6.77 17.50 0.56
N SER A 101 7.56 16.47 0.26
CA SER A 101 8.80 16.64 -0.47
C SER A 101 8.56 16.95 -1.95
N GLU A 102 9.50 17.67 -2.55
CA GLU A 102 9.51 17.89 -3.99
C GLU A 102 9.67 16.58 -4.77
N ALA A 103 10.45 15.65 -4.24
CA ALA A 103 10.64 14.32 -4.83
C ALA A 103 9.32 13.56 -4.97
N PHE A 104 8.44 13.66 -3.98
CA PHE A 104 7.11 13.05 -4.03
C PHE A 104 6.27 13.62 -5.17
N ASN A 105 6.21 14.96 -5.29
CA ASN A 105 5.49 15.62 -6.36
C ASN A 105 6.05 15.25 -7.73
N ASN A 106 7.36 15.28 -7.89
CA ASN A 106 8.03 14.97 -9.15
C ASN A 106 7.79 13.53 -9.59
N GLU A 107 7.86 12.59 -8.67
CA GLU A 107 7.64 11.18 -8.96
C GLU A 107 6.19 10.92 -9.37
N LEU A 108 5.22 11.40 -8.60
CA LEU A 108 3.82 11.16 -8.89
C LEU A 108 3.32 11.92 -10.12
N SER A 109 3.87 13.08 -10.41
CA SER A 109 3.49 13.86 -11.59
C SER A 109 3.76 13.12 -12.91
N ARG A 110 4.64 12.13 -12.89
CA ARG A 110 4.91 11.30 -14.08
C ARG A 110 3.79 10.32 -14.40
N PHE A 111 2.97 9.96 -13.41
CA PHE A 111 1.97 8.90 -13.53
C PHE A 111 0.54 9.41 -13.44
N ILE A 112 0.34 10.57 -12.84
CA ILE A 112 -1.00 11.11 -12.58
C ILE A 112 -1.34 12.14 -13.64
N PRO A 113 -2.50 12.02 -14.31
CA PRO A 113 -2.96 13.02 -15.29
C PRO A 113 -3.04 14.41 -14.67
N LEU A 114 -2.81 15.44 -15.47
CA LEU A 114 -2.73 16.83 -15.01
C LEU A 114 -3.99 17.31 -14.29
N ASP A 115 -5.16 16.94 -14.79
CA ASP A 115 -6.44 17.29 -14.16
C ASP A 115 -6.60 16.66 -12.78
N VAL A 116 -6.11 15.44 -12.60
CA VAL A 116 -6.09 14.78 -11.29
C VAL A 116 -5.07 15.43 -10.36
N GLN A 117 -3.89 15.80 -10.87
CA GLN A 117 -2.89 16.50 -10.08
C GLN A 117 -3.43 17.81 -9.49
N GLU A 118 -4.22 18.57 -10.28
CA GLU A 118 -4.81 19.82 -9.81
C GLU A 118 -5.81 19.64 -8.70
N ARG A 119 -6.53 18.51 -8.70
CA ARG A 119 -7.49 18.16 -7.64
C ARG A 119 -6.85 17.52 -6.42
N THR A 120 -5.62 17.07 -6.52
CA THR A 120 -4.95 16.27 -5.48
C THR A 120 -3.60 16.85 -5.09
N LEU A 121 -2.54 16.55 -5.83
CA LEU A 121 -1.15 16.89 -5.46
C LEU A 121 -0.90 18.37 -5.25
N LYS A 122 -1.63 19.23 -5.97
CA LYS A 122 -1.50 20.69 -5.84
C LYS A 122 -2.30 21.28 -4.69
N LYS A 123 -3.00 20.43 -3.92
CA LYS A 123 -3.83 20.87 -2.80
C LYS A 123 -3.25 20.37 -1.47
N ASP A 124 -2.95 21.31 -0.57
CA ASP A 124 -2.44 20.97 0.76
C ASP A 124 -3.44 20.15 1.56
N LYS A 125 -4.74 20.44 1.42
CA LYS A 125 -5.79 19.64 2.08
C LYS A 125 -5.76 18.17 1.66
N PHE A 126 -5.48 17.90 0.40
CA PHE A 126 -5.35 16.53 -0.08
C PHE A 126 -4.08 15.87 0.48
N LYS A 127 -2.97 16.60 0.53
CA LYS A 127 -1.74 16.08 1.13
C LYS A 127 -1.92 15.76 2.60
N ASP A 128 -2.59 16.61 3.36
CA ASP A 128 -2.92 16.35 4.76
C ASP A 128 -3.82 15.14 4.93
N PHE A 129 -4.81 14.98 4.06
CA PHE A 129 -5.64 13.77 3.99
C PHE A 129 -4.78 12.53 3.72
N LEU A 130 -3.91 12.60 2.75
CA LEU A 130 -3.02 11.49 2.38
C LEU A 130 -2.08 11.10 3.53
N ILE A 131 -1.55 12.09 4.25
CA ILE A 131 -0.73 11.87 5.45
C ILE A 131 -1.53 11.11 6.51
N ASN A 132 -2.74 11.57 6.81
CA ASN A 132 -3.59 10.95 7.82
C ASN A 132 -3.97 9.52 7.44
N GLU A 133 -4.35 9.28 6.20
CA GLU A 133 -4.71 7.95 5.71
C GLU A 133 -3.53 6.98 5.75
N THR A 134 -2.37 7.45 5.34
CA THR A 134 -1.14 6.63 5.36
C THR A 134 -0.70 6.35 6.80
N ARG A 135 -0.75 7.34 7.68
CA ARG A 135 -0.44 7.15 9.11
C ARG A 135 -1.36 6.13 9.75
N LEU A 136 -2.65 6.16 9.45
CA LEU A 136 -3.60 5.18 9.98
C LEU A 136 -3.24 3.76 9.53
N LEU A 137 -2.97 3.57 8.25
CA LEU A 137 -2.60 2.25 7.72
C LEU A 137 -1.30 1.74 8.36
N LEU A 138 -0.29 2.59 8.45
CA LEU A 138 0.99 2.20 9.04
C LEU A 138 0.87 1.94 10.54
N SER A 139 0.10 2.76 11.26
CA SER A 139 -0.15 2.57 12.70
C SER A 139 -0.92 1.29 12.97
N ASP A 140 -1.95 1.01 12.18
CA ASP A 140 -2.74 -0.23 12.31
C ASP A 140 -1.88 -1.46 11.99
N THR A 141 -0.98 -1.34 11.01
CA THR A 141 -0.02 -2.41 10.72
C THR A 141 0.95 -2.61 11.88
N LEU A 142 1.43 -1.54 12.49
CA LEU A 142 2.36 -1.63 13.62
C LEU A 142 1.74 -2.34 14.84
N VAL A 143 0.45 -2.12 15.09
CA VAL A 143 -0.28 -2.78 16.18
C VAL A 143 -0.23 -4.30 16.06
N LEU A 144 -0.14 -4.85 14.85
CA LEU A 144 -0.04 -6.30 14.64
C LEU A 144 1.21 -6.92 15.29
N PHE A 145 2.24 -6.10 15.52
CA PHE A 145 3.51 -6.53 16.12
C PHE A 145 3.63 -6.17 17.60
N ASP A 146 2.63 -5.48 18.17
CA ASP A 146 2.60 -5.09 19.58
C ASP A 146 1.99 -6.15 20.49
N SER A 147 2.13 -7.44 20.13
CA SER A 147 1.69 -8.51 21.03
C SER A 147 2.55 -8.49 22.31
N ASN A 148 1.93 -8.02 23.40
CA ASN A 148 2.57 -8.06 24.70
C ASN A 148 2.42 -9.50 25.25
N PRO A 149 3.52 -10.26 25.42
CA PRO A 149 3.44 -11.65 25.91
C PRO A 149 2.68 -11.80 27.24
N LYS A 150 2.64 -10.73 28.03
CA LYS A 150 1.89 -10.70 29.29
C LYS A 150 0.38 -10.66 29.11
N GLN A 151 -0.10 -10.12 27.98
CA GLN A 151 -1.53 -10.12 27.67
C GLN A 151 -2.00 -11.46 27.10
N GLU A 152 -1.20 -12.11 26.29
CA GLU A 152 -1.52 -13.44 25.79
C GLU A 152 -1.58 -14.48 26.92
N ALA A 153 -0.68 -14.38 27.90
CA ALA A 153 -0.70 -15.24 29.08
C ALA A 153 -1.92 -15.02 29.97
N PHE A 154 -2.56 -13.84 29.88
CA PHE A 154 -3.73 -13.50 30.71
C PHE A 154 -5.05 -14.08 30.16
N TYR A 155 -5.10 -14.39 28.88
CA TYR A 155 -6.27 -14.95 28.21
C TYR A 155 -6.20 -16.45 27.97
N MET A 156 -5.14 -17.08 28.44
CA MET A 156 -5.02 -18.52 28.50
C MET A 156 -5.40 -19.02 29.89
#